data_ade3a8e654ed2a73c6bb0d07fd923491
#
_entry.id   ade3a8e654ed2a73c6bb0d07fd923491
#
_cell.length_a   1.000
_cell.length_b   1.000
_cell.length_c   1.000
_cell.angle_alpha   90.00
_cell.angle_beta   90.00
_cell.angle_gamma   90.00
#
_symmetry.space_group_name_H-M   'P 1'
#
loop_
_entity.id
_entity.type
_entity.pdbx_description
1 polymer ?
#
loop_
_entity_poly.entity_id
_entity_poly.type
_entity_poly.pdbx_seq_one_letter_code
_entity_poly.pdbx_strand_id
1 'polypeptide(L)'
;MKQSRTCLLLAVLISAVAFSGQQVASSGSAPADIVCARPGQLVDVGGFRLNLYCMGSGSPTVVFDSGWEDWAPAWSTVQPRIAKWTRACSYDRAGAGFSDPGPMPRTSVRIAGELRTALHRAGIPGPYILVGNAFGGDNVRTFADLYMDEVAGLVLDDPDPDDLEPKAMQEETHRGHAGLPSDLRDCRNAIAEHKPLPALRSRPGQPQHTCAQQFFRGLPEAEWSPELNAKVLEIAQTKVVMYDADASEMEQTAADEAYLQQHRRSFGSRPIRVLTSGNHGVGHLEEKPPDTPKHLKYEQETTLAQARCLTLSSNSKQIFTHNSSEYIQFDEPETLINAVREVYDLARSLSEG
;
A
#
# COMPACT_ATOMS: atom_id res chain seq x y z
N MET A 1 53.45 -33.90 73.89
CA MET A 1 52.25 -34.35 73.14
C MET A 1 51.68 -33.19 72.37
N LYS A 2 52.03 -33.08 71.10
CA LYS A 2 51.48 -32.10 70.20
C LYS A 2 51.18 -32.81 68.85
N GLN A 3 49.91 -33.03 68.54
CA GLN A 3 49.52 -33.56 67.24
C GLN A 3 49.46 -32.47 66.20
N SER A 4 50.24 -32.63 65.13
CA SER A 4 50.18 -31.78 63.96
C SER A 4 49.13 -32.36 63.03
N ARG A 5 48.17 -31.50 62.64
CA ARG A 5 47.17 -31.77 61.59
C ARG A 5 47.63 -31.18 60.32
N THR A 6 47.99 -32.00 59.37
CA THR A 6 48.37 -31.63 58.01
C THR A 6 47.06 -31.45 57.20
N CYS A 7 46.80 -30.26 56.69
CA CYS A 7 45.68 -29.94 55.80
C CYS A 7 46.14 -30.19 54.35
N LEU A 8 45.55 -31.15 53.66
CA LEU A 8 45.73 -31.38 52.22
C LEU A 8 44.86 -30.40 51.46
N LEU A 9 45.45 -29.48 50.72
CA LEU A 9 44.74 -28.64 49.76
C LEU A 9 44.65 -29.37 48.42
N LEU A 10 43.41 -29.71 48.04
CA LEU A 10 43.11 -30.23 46.70
C LEU A 10 42.93 -29.02 45.78
N ALA A 11 43.86 -28.84 44.82
CA ALA A 11 43.71 -27.88 43.76
C ALA A 11 42.85 -28.46 42.64
N VAL A 12 41.65 -27.92 42.46
CA VAL A 12 40.75 -28.24 41.32
C VAL A 12 41.17 -27.34 40.14
N LEU A 13 41.79 -27.94 39.13
CA LEU A 13 42.05 -27.30 37.85
C LEU A 13 40.70 -27.22 37.05
N ILE A 14 40.11 -26.03 36.96
CA ILE A 14 39.01 -25.75 36.05
C ILE A 14 39.61 -25.39 34.70
N SER A 15 39.55 -26.32 33.76
CA SER A 15 39.85 -26.05 32.34
C SER A 15 38.73 -25.20 31.71
N ALA A 16 38.98 -23.94 31.48
CA ALA A 16 38.11 -23.07 30.73
C ALA A 16 38.19 -23.44 29.21
N VAL A 17 37.18 -24.13 28.70
CA VAL A 17 37.01 -24.34 27.29
C VAL A 17 36.49 -23.02 26.72
N ALA A 18 37.36 -22.26 26.02
CA ALA A 18 36.96 -21.11 25.26
C ALA A 18 36.11 -21.57 24.05
N PHE A 19 34.77 -21.38 24.14
CA PHE A 19 33.90 -21.45 22.97
C PHE A 19 34.18 -20.21 22.13
N SER A 20 34.99 -20.33 21.09
CA SER A 20 35.07 -19.34 20.02
C SER A 20 33.76 -19.41 19.24
N GLY A 21 32.80 -18.56 19.63
CA GLY A 21 31.61 -18.29 18.83
C GLY A 21 32.06 -17.65 17.51
N GLN A 22 32.20 -18.44 16.46
CA GLN A 22 32.22 -17.94 15.10
C GLN A 22 30.82 -17.31 14.85
N GLN A 23 30.76 -15.99 14.94
CA GLN A 23 29.66 -15.24 14.30
C GLN A 23 29.75 -15.57 12.81
N VAL A 24 28.86 -16.44 12.35
CA VAL A 24 28.53 -16.58 10.95
C VAL A 24 27.93 -15.24 10.57
N ALA A 25 28.73 -14.36 9.96
CA ALA A 25 28.23 -13.20 9.26
C ALA A 25 27.25 -13.74 8.21
N SER A 26 25.95 -13.61 8.46
CA SER A 26 24.94 -13.79 7.43
C SER A 26 25.30 -12.78 6.34
N SER A 27 25.72 -13.27 5.19
CA SER A 27 25.74 -12.49 3.95
C SER A 27 24.28 -12.23 3.56
N GLY A 28 23.62 -11.39 4.34
CA GLY A 28 22.30 -10.91 4.04
C GLY A 28 22.37 -10.09 2.76
N SER A 29 21.75 -10.58 1.71
CA SER A 29 21.34 -9.70 0.63
C SER A 29 20.66 -8.47 1.25
N ALA A 30 21.03 -7.28 0.78
CA ALA A 30 20.37 -6.05 1.25
C ALA A 30 18.85 -6.24 1.24
N PRO A 31 18.14 -5.77 2.26
CA PRO A 31 16.69 -5.88 2.30
C PRO A 31 16.08 -5.42 0.97
N ALA A 32 15.08 -6.13 0.48
CA ALA A 32 14.50 -5.86 -0.84
C ALA A 32 13.84 -4.46 -0.92
N ASP A 33 13.49 -3.88 0.22
CA ASP A 33 12.92 -2.55 0.38
C ASP A 33 13.90 -1.40 0.08
N ILE A 34 15.21 -1.63 0.16
CA ILE A 34 16.25 -0.63 -0.21
C ILE A 34 16.07 -0.12 -1.65
N VAL A 35 15.48 -0.93 -2.52
CA VAL A 35 15.20 -0.51 -3.91
C VAL A 35 14.29 0.73 -3.91
N CYS A 36 13.31 0.80 -3.02
CA CYS A 36 12.37 1.93 -2.92
C CYS A 36 12.97 3.18 -2.24
N ALA A 37 14.18 3.08 -1.66
CA ALA A 37 14.90 4.24 -1.12
C ALA A 37 15.54 5.12 -2.21
N ARG A 38 15.49 4.71 -3.48
CA ARG A 38 16.07 5.39 -4.64
C ARG A 38 15.07 5.41 -5.79
N PRO A 39 15.18 6.37 -6.74
CA PRO A 39 14.33 6.33 -7.91
C PRO A 39 14.58 5.05 -8.72
N GLY A 40 13.50 4.43 -9.17
CA GLY A 40 13.52 3.35 -10.14
C GLY A 40 13.67 3.88 -11.58
N GLN A 41 12.82 3.42 -12.49
CA GLN A 41 12.78 3.92 -13.86
C GLN A 41 11.84 5.15 -13.94
N LEU A 42 12.42 6.32 -14.19
CA LEU A 42 11.64 7.54 -14.46
C LEU A 42 11.19 7.55 -15.92
N VAL A 43 9.87 7.45 -16.14
CA VAL A 43 9.25 7.33 -17.46
C VAL A 43 8.46 8.60 -17.76
N ASP A 44 8.81 9.31 -18.86
CA ASP A 44 8.04 10.45 -19.32
C ASP A 44 6.63 10.04 -19.77
N VAL A 45 5.60 10.71 -19.25
CA VAL A 45 4.19 10.43 -19.57
C VAL A 45 3.50 11.56 -20.31
N GLY A 46 4.25 12.54 -20.77
CA GLY A 46 3.74 13.69 -21.54
C GLY A 46 4.18 15.01 -20.95
N GLY A 47 5.49 15.16 -20.66
CA GLY A 47 6.09 16.38 -20.14
C GLY A 47 6.39 16.35 -18.63
N PHE A 48 6.11 15.25 -17.96
CA PHE A 48 6.52 14.93 -16.60
C PHE A 48 6.74 13.41 -16.47
N ARG A 49 7.45 12.96 -15.45
CA ARG A 49 7.88 11.56 -15.33
C ARG A 49 7.22 10.90 -14.13
N LEU A 50 6.77 9.66 -14.35
CA LEU A 50 6.42 8.75 -13.28
C LEU A 50 7.57 7.82 -12.96
N ASN A 51 7.71 7.51 -11.70
CA ASN A 51 8.70 6.57 -11.20
C ASN A 51 8.09 5.17 -11.11
N LEU A 52 8.69 4.19 -11.81
CA LEU A 52 8.29 2.79 -11.80
C LEU A 52 9.36 1.93 -11.15
N TYR A 53 8.94 1.00 -10.32
CA TYR A 53 9.75 -0.07 -9.75
C TYR A 53 9.27 -1.40 -10.28
N CYS A 54 9.94 -1.99 -11.25
CA CYS A 54 9.59 -3.29 -11.80
C CYS A 54 10.66 -4.33 -11.45
N MET A 55 10.22 -5.47 -10.98
CA MET A 55 11.05 -6.61 -10.62
C MET A 55 10.53 -7.87 -11.31
N GLY A 56 11.42 -8.86 -11.50
CA GLY A 56 11.07 -10.13 -12.13
C GLY A 56 10.78 -10.01 -13.62
N SER A 57 10.25 -11.08 -14.21
CA SER A 57 9.91 -11.18 -15.63
C SER A 57 8.75 -12.14 -15.82
N GLY A 58 7.98 -11.98 -16.89
CA GLY A 58 6.82 -12.83 -17.19
C GLY A 58 5.56 -12.01 -17.49
N SER A 59 4.46 -12.73 -17.76
CA SER A 59 3.15 -12.20 -18.09
C SER A 59 2.06 -13.15 -17.57
N PRO A 60 0.91 -12.63 -17.12
CA PRO A 60 0.56 -11.21 -16.94
C PRO A 60 1.48 -10.48 -15.96
N THR A 61 1.72 -9.18 -16.19
CA THR A 61 2.43 -8.33 -15.24
C THR A 61 1.48 -7.94 -14.10
N VAL A 62 1.94 -8.05 -12.86
CA VAL A 62 1.23 -7.52 -11.68
C VAL A 62 1.61 -6.05 -11.49
N VAL A 63 0.64 -5.16 -11.39
CA VAL A 63 0.84 -3.73 -11.20
C VAL A 63 0.09 -3.28 -9.95
N PHE A 64 0.79 -2.58 -9.07
CA PHE A 64 0.28 -2.12 -7.77
C PHE A 64 -0.02 -0.63 -7.76
N ASP A 65 -1.19 -0.25 -7.25
CA ASP A 65 -1.61 1.13 -7.00
C ASP A 65 -1.93 1.29 -5.49
N SER A 66 -1.29 2.26 -4.85
CA SER A 66 -1.35 2.45 -3.39
C SER A 66 -2.57 3.27 -2.97
N GLY A 67 -2.87 3.27 -1.68
CA GLY A 67 -3.85 4.13 -1.05
C GLY A 67 -3.49 5.62 -1.10
N TRP A 68 -4.31 6.48 -0.50
CA TRP A 68 -3.97 7.88 -0.29
C TRP A 68 -2.69 7.99 0.55
N GLU A 69 -1.92 9.03 0.27
CA GLU A 69 -0.68 9.35 1.01
C GLU A 69 0.42 8.29 0.89
N ASP A 70 0.18 7.20 0.14
CA ASP A 70 1.13 6.11 -0.06
C ASP A 70 1.70 6.08 -1.48
N TRP A 71 2.87 5.47 -1.63
CA TRP A 71 3.53 5.21 -2.92
C TRP A 71 4.24 3.86 -2.92
N ALA A 72 5.16 3.61 -3.86
CA ALA A 72 5.78 2.30 -4.07
C ALA A 72 6.27 1.54 -2.81
N PRO A 73 6.83 2.15 -1.76
CA PRO A 73 7.22 1.42 -0.54
C PRO A 73 6.10 0.62 0.13
N ALA A 74 4.83 1.01 -0.06
CA ALA A 74 3.69 0.26 0.46
C ALA A 74 3.66 -1.21 -0.01
N TRP A 75 4.37 -1.54 -1.08
CA TRP A 75 4.43 -2.88 -1.66
C TRP A 75 5.74 -3.63 -1.42
N SER A 76 6.65 -3.06 -0.62
CA SER A 76 8.00 -3.57 -0.40
C SER A 76 8.07 -4.99 0.17
N THR A 77 7.06 -5.41 0.92
CA THR A 77 6.98 -6.75 1.52
C THR A 77 6.45 -7.82 0.57
N VAL A 78 5.59 -7.46 -0.37
CA VAL A 78 4.89 -8.41 -1.26
C VAL A 78 5.46 -8.43 -2.68
N GLN A 79 5.81 -7.28 -3.24
CA GLN A 79 6.31 -7.17 -4.61
C GLN A 79 7.53 -8.05 -4.90
N PRO A 80 8.60 -8.10 -4.07
CA PRO A 80 9.76 -8.95 -4.32
C PRO A 80 9.44 -10.43 -4.32
N ARG A 81 8.41 -10.82 -3.59
CA ARG A 81 7.97 -12.22 -3.48
C ARG A 81 7.16 -12.64 -4.70
N ILE A 82 6.29 -11.76 -5.20
CA ILE A 82 5.53 -11.94 -6.43
C ILE A 82 6.47 -11.92 -7.65
N ALA A 83 7.50 -11.08 -7.62
CA ALA A 83 8.52 -10.97 -8.67
C ALA A 83 9.33 -12.26 -8.91
N LYS A 84 9.27 -13.24 -8.00
CA LYS A 84 9.92 -14.54 -8.18
C LYS A 84 9.27 -15.41 -9.25
N TRP A 85 8.01 -15.13 -9.64
CA TRP A 85 7.27 -15.97 -10.58
C TRP A 85 6.58 -15.22 -11.72
N THR A 86 6.50 -13.88 -11.65
CA THR A 86 6.07 -13.03 -12.78
C THR A 86 6.71 -11.65 -12.66
N ARG A 87 6.47 -10.76 -13.63
CA ARG A 87 6.84 -9.36 -13.47
C ARG A 87 5.89 -8.68 -12.50
N ALA A 88 6.44 -7.92 -11.56
CA ALA A 88 5.70 -7.15 -10.56
C ALA A 88 6.21 -5.70 -10.55
N CYS A 89 5.31 -4.73 -10.73
CA CYS A 89 5.63 -3.31 -10.81
C CYS A 89 4.79 -2.52 -9.83
N SER A 90 5.41 -1.71 -8.99
CA SER A 90 4.79 -0.60 -8.28
C SER A 90 5.21 0.72 -8.91
N TYR A 91 4.52 1.79 -8.59
CA TYR A 91 4.85 3.12 -9.10
C TYR A 91 4.49 4.20 -8.08
N ASP A 92 5.08 5.37 -8.27
CA ASP A 92 4.69 6.57 -7.54
C ASP A 92 3.76 7.39 -8.45
N ARG A 93 2.57 7.72 -7.95
CA ARG A 93 1.66 8.63 -8.66
C ARG A 93 2.31 10.00 -8.86
N ALA A 94 1.85 10.77 -9.84
CA ALA A 94 2.41 12.10 -10.09
C ALA A 94 2.29 13.00 -8.87
N GLY A 95 3.41 13.53 -8.42
CA GLY A 95 3.54 14.30 -7.18
C GLY A 95 4.07 13.48 -6.01
N ALA A 96 3.81 12.19 -5.93
CA ALA A 96 4.25 11.31 -4.85
C ALA A 96 5.68 10.79 -5.06
N GLY A 97 6.29 10.27 -3.98
CA GLY A 97 7.57 9.58 -4.02
C GLY A 97 8.65 10.28 -4.86
N PHE A 98 9.18 9.61 -5.87
CA PHE A 98 10.17 10.15 -6.80
C PHE A 98 9.57 10.64 -8.13
N SER A 99 8.25 10.57 -8.32
CA SER A 99 7.58 11.10 -9.52
C SER A 99 7.60 12.62 -9.57
N ASP A 100 7.65 13.17 -10.79
CA ASP A 100 7.49 14.60 -11.00
C ASP A 100 6.03 15.02 -10.67
N PRO A 101 5.77 16.31 -10.38
CA PRO A 101 4.40 16.80 -10.26
C PRO A 101 3.67 16.66 -11.60
N GLY A 102 2.41 16.27 -11.56
CA GLY A 102 1.54 16.14 -12.73
C GLY A 102 0.47 17.24 -12.80
N PRO A 103 -0.31 17.25 -13.89
CA PRO A 103 -1.44 18.18 -14.04
C PRO A 103 -2.52 17.96 -12.97
N MET A 104 -3.16 19.03 -12.55
CA MET A 104 -4.32 19.02 -11.67
C MET A 104 -5.64 19.15 -12.49
N PRO A 105 -6.78 18.71 -11.94
CA PRO A 105 -6.93 17.95 -10.71
C PRO A 105 -6.47 16.50 -10.87
N ARG A 106 -6.16 15.82 -9.75
CA ARG A 106 -5.72 14.42 -9.70
C ARG A 106 -6.94 13.49 -9.62
N THR A 107 -7.53 13.15 -10.74
CA THR A 107 -8.66 12.23 -10.82
C THR A 107 -8.20 10.80 -11.13
N SER A 108 -8.95 9.77 -10.73
CA SER A 108 -8.69 8.36 -11.07
C SER A 108 -8.58 8.13 -12.59
N VAL A 109 -9.38 8.84 -13.40
CA VAL A 109 -9.30 8.80 -14.88
C VAL A 109 -7.92 9.27 -15.36
N ARG A 110 -7.42 10.36 -14.80
CA ARG A 110 -6.09 10.89 -15.14
C ARG A 110 -4.99 9.94 -14.69
N ILE A 111 -5.06 9.47 -13.44
CA ILE A 111 -4.11 8.52 -12.85
C ILE A 111 -4.02 7.25 -13.71
N ALA A 112 -5.16 6.67 -14.09
CA ALA A 112 -5.21 5.49 -14.95
C ALA A 112 -4.56 5.72 -16.33
N GLY A 113 -4.81 6.88 -16.95
CA GLY A 113 -4.20 7.26 -18.24
C GLY A 113 -2.69 7.46 -18.16
N GLU A 114 -2.22 8.08 -17.10
CA GLU A 114 -0.79 8.28 -16.81
C GLU A 114 -0.09 6.95 -16.56
N LEU A 115 -0.66 6.07 -15.72
CA LEU A 115 -0.15 4.73 -15.46
C LEU A 115 -0.03 3.92 -16.75
N ARG A 116 -1.10 3.87 -17.56
CA ARG A 116 -1.07 3.18 -18.85
C ARG A 116 0.05 3.71 -19.76
N THR A 117 0.18 5.04 -19.84
CA THR A 117 1.23 5.66 -20.64
C THR A 117 2.62 5.28 -20.15
N ALA A 118 2.82 5.27 -18.82
CA ALA A 118 4.08 4.87 -18.20
C ALA A 118 4.43 3.41 -18.52
N LEU A 119 3.49 2.48 -18.35
CA LEU A 119 3.69 1.06 -18.65
C LEU A 119 4.05 0.83 -20.13
N HIS A 120 3.32 1.44 -21.05
CA HIS A 120 3.59 1.31 -22.48
C HIS A 120 4.96 1.89 -22.88
N ARG A 121 5.31 3.09 -22.38
CA ARG A 121 6.60 3.73 -22.69
C ARG A 121 7.78 3.03 -22.01
N ALA A 122 7.54 2.34 -20.90
CA ALA A 122 8.54 1.48 -20.26
C ALA A 122 8.71 0.12 -20.97
N GLY A 123 7.94 -0.17 -22.03
CA GLY A 123 7.99 -1.45 -22.74
C GLY A 123 7.39 -2.60 -21.95
N ILE A 124 6.40 -2.33 -21.11
CA ILE A 124 5.69 -3.30 -20.28
C ILE A 124 4.29 -3.48 -20.87
N PRO A 125 4.11 -4.45 -21.77
CA PRO A 125 2.80 -4.67 -22.39
C PRO A 125 1.84 -5.38 -21.42
N GLY A 126 0.53 -5.14 -21.60
CA GLY A 126 -0.51 -5.95 -20.98
C GLY A 126 -0.56 -7.39 -21.55
N PRO A 127 -1.47 -8.23 -21.06
CA PRO A 127 -2.48 -7.86 -20.05
C PRO A 127 -1.89 -7.77 -18.63
N TYR A 128 -2.54 -6.95 -17.80
CA TYR A 128 -2.11 -6.68 -16.42
C TYR A 128 -3.04 -7.36 -15.40
N ILE A 129 -2.47 -7.81 -14.29
CA ILE A 129 -3.21 -8.02 -13.05
C ILE A 129 -2.99 -6.76 -12.21
N LEU A 130 -4.08 -6.04 -11.95
CA LEU A 130 -4.01 -4.81 -11.19
C LEU A 130 -4.35 -5.08 -9.74
N VAL A 131 -3.53 -4.55 -8.84
CA VAL A 131 -3.70 -4.66 -7.38
C VAL A 131 -3.84 -3.25 -6.82
N GLY A 132 -4.96 -2.95 -6.19
CA GLY A 132 -5.23 -1.62 -5.62
C GLY A 132 -5.59 -1.71 -4.15
N ASN A 133 -4.88 -0.95 -3.30
CA ASN A 133 -5.18 -0.81 -1.88
C ASN A 133 -5.98 0.47 -1.63
N ALA A 134 -7.05 0.39 -0.83
CA ALA A 134 -7.89 1.53 -0.48
C ALA A 134 -8.29 2.36 -1.73
N PHE A 135 -7.97 3.67 -1.79
CA PHE A 135 -8.16 4.52 -2.97
C PHE A 135 -7.51 3.95 -4.26
N GLY A 136 -6.40 3.22 -4.15
CA GLY A 136 -5.82 2.50 -5.29
C GLY A 136 -6.80 1.50 -5.92
N GLY A 137 -7.77 1.00 -5.16
CA GLY A 137 -8.87 0.18 -5.64
C GLY A 137 -9.75 0.90 -6.67
N ASP A 138 -10.04 2.18 -6.48
CA ASP A 138 -10.79 3.01 -7.44
C ASP A 138 -9.96 3.28 -8.71
N ASN A 139 -8.67 3.55 -8.56
CA ASN A 139 -7.76 3.78 -9.68
C ASN A 139 -7.67 2.54 -10.58
N VAL A 140 -7.50 1.34 -10.01
CA VAL A 140 -7.40 0.11 -10.80
C VAL A 140 -8.73 -0.31 -11.40
N ARG A 141 -9.86 -0.03 -10.76
CA ARG A 141 -11.21 -0.21 -11.32
C ARG A 141 -11.45 0.76 -12.49
N THR A 142 -11.04 2.01 -12.33
CA THR A 142 -11.11 3.03 -13.39
C THR A 142 -10.21 2.65 -14.57
N PHE A 143 -8.98 2.16 -14.31
CA PHE A 143 -8.11 1.64 -15.35
C PHE A 143 -8.76 0.47 -16.10
N ALA A 144 -9.35 -0.49 -15.36
CA ALA A 144 -10.01 -1.64 -15.95
C ALA A 144 -11.24 -1.25 -16.78
N ASP A 145 -11.97 -0.22 -16.38
CA ASP A 145 -13.08 0.31 -17.18
C ASP A 145 -12.60 0.96 -18.49
N LEU A 146 -11.58 1.80 -18.42
CA LEU A 146 -11.03 2.51 -19.58
C LEU A 146 -10.32 1.56 -20.56
N TYR A 147 -9.59 0.57 -20.04
CA TYR A 147 -8.65 -0.25 -20.81
C TYR A 147 -8.85 -1.75 -20.56
N MET A 148 -10.11 -2.20 -20.58
CA MET A 148 -10.53 -3.56 -20.26
C MET A 148 -9.71 -4.65 -20.98
N ASP A 149 -9.34 -4.43 -22.24
CA ASP A 149 -8.60 -5.40 -23.06
C ASP A 149 -7.14 -5.57 -22.60
N GLU A 150 -6.64 -4.63 -21.79
CA GLU A 150 -5.31 -4.70 -21.20
C GLU A 150 -5.31 -5.32 -19.79
N VAL A 151 -6.48 -5.77 -19.27
CA VAL A 151 -6.62 -6.27 -17.89
C VAL A 151 -6.94 -7.76 -17.89
N ALA A 152 -6.09 -8.53 -17.20
CA ALA A 152 -6.27 -9.98 -17.00
C ALA A 152 -7.10 -10.29 -15.74
N GLY A 153 -7.04 -9.45 -14.72
CA GLY A 153 -7.79 -9.62 -13.47
C GLY A 153 -7.47 -8.51 -12.46
N LEU A 154 -8.22 -8.49 -11.35
CA LEU A 154 -8.08 -7.50 -10.28
C LEU A 154 -7.89 -8.18 -8.93
N VAL A 155 -7.08 -7.54 -8.08
CA VAL A 155 -7.04 -7.79 -6.64
C VAL A 155 -7.30 -6.46 -5.94
N LEU A 156 -8.42 -6.36 -5.23
CA LEU A 156 -8.82 -5.20 -4.47
C LEU A 156 -8.45 -5.46 -3.01
N ASP A 157 -7.45 -4.74 -2.53
CA ASP A 157 -6.82 -4.90 -1.23
C ASP A 157 -7.40 -3.88 -0.26
N ASP A 158 -8.35 -4.29 0.54
CA ASP A 158 -9.19 -3.45 1.41
C ASP A 158 -9.69 -2.18 0.70
N PRO A 159 -10.41 -2.31 -0.44
CA PRO A 159 -10.80 -1.15 -1.23
C PRO A 159 -11.81 -0.29 -0.51
N ASP A 160 -11.86 1.00 -0.88
CA ASP A 160 -12.90 1.96 -0.49
C ASP A 160 -13.94 2.08 -1.62
N PRO A 161 -14.91 1.14 -1.76
CA PRO A 161 -15.87 1.16 -2.85
C PRO A 161 -17.06 2.08 -2.55
N ASP A 162 -16.79 3.34 -2.25
CA ASP A 162 -17.78 4.35 -1.85
C ASP A 162 -18.89 4.50 -2.91
N ASP A 163 -18.56 4.33 -4.20
CA ASP A 163 -19.54 4.30 -5.29
C ASP A 163 -20.58 3.17 -5.16
N LEU A 164 -20.28 2.14 -4.38
CA LEU A 164 -21.14 0.99 -4.09
C LEU A 164 -21.86 1.10 -2.76
N GLU A 165 -21.54 2.10 -1.96
CA GLU A 165 -22.18 2.34 -0.67
C GLU A 165 -23.59 2.95 -0.81
N PRO A 166 -24.45 2.79 0.21
CA PRO A 166 -25.66 3.59 0.31
C PRO A 166 -25.34 5.09 0.37
N LYS A 167 -26.11 5.91 -0.33
CA LYS A 167 -25.86 7.37 -0.42
C LYS A 167 -25.66 8.06 0.94
N ALA A 168 -26.38 7.66 1.97
CA ALA A 168 -26.22 8.22 3.31
C ALA A 168 -24.87 7.91 3.93
N MET A 169 -24.28 6.77 3.58
CA MET A 169 -22.93 6.38 4.00
C MET A 169 -21.87 7.19 3.26
N GLN A 170 -21.97 7.29 1.93
CA GLN A 170 -21.10 8.15 1.12
C GLN A 170 -21.04 9.58 1.67
N GLU A 171 -22.23 10.18 1.97
CA GLU A 171 -22.29 11.52 2.56
C GLU A 171 -21.64 11.61 3.95
N GLU A 172 -21.66 10.53 4.74
CA GLU A 172 -20.97 10.49 6.04
C GLU A 172 -19.45 10.39 5.85
N THR A 173 -18.98 9.53 4.96
CA THR A 173 -17.56 9.37 4.60
C THR A 173 -16.98 10.69 4.07
N HIS A 174 -17.66 11.32 3.11
CA HIS A 174 -17.23 12.63 2.58
C HIS A 174 -17.18 13.72 3.65
N ARG A 175 -18.12 13.75 4.60
CA ARG A 175 -18.05 14.69 5.73
C ARG A 175 -16.87 14.39 6.65
N GLY A 176 -16.54 13.11 6.83
CA GLY A 176 -15.37 12.69 7.62
C GLY A 176 -14.06 13.17 7.02
N HIS A 177 -13.95 13.13 5.69
CA HIS A 177 -12.75 13.49 4.95
C HIS A 177 -12.65 14.99 4.58
N ALA A 178 -13.74 15.76 4.71
CA ALA A 178 -13.82 17.15 4.21
C ALA A 178 -12.72 18.11 4.71
N GLY A 179 -12.12 17.82 5.86
CA GLY A 179 -11.03 18.63 6.44
C GLY A 179 -9.62 18.23 5.99
N LEU A 180 -9.44 17.00 5.51
CA LEU A 180 -8.12 16.45 5.20
C LEU A 180 -7.36 17.23 4.11
N PRO A 181 -7.98 17.64 2.98
CA PRO A 181 -7.29 18.44 1.98
C PRO A 181 -6.73 19.76 2.51
N SER A 182 -7.48 20.41 3.44
CA SER A 182 -7.00 21.64 4.10
C SER A 182 -5.82 21.36 5.01
N ASP A 183 -5.89 20.29 5.80
CA ASP A 183 -4.82 19.90 6.71
C ASP A 183 -3.53 19.57 5.93
N LEU A 184 -3.63 18.88 4.79
CA LEU A 184 -2.49 18.62 3.89
C LEU A 184 -1.88 19.91 3.32
N ARG A 185 -2.72 20.90 2.93
CA ARG A 185 -2.21 22.19 2.46
C ARG A 185 -1.56 23.02 3.56
N ASP A 186 -2.03 22.92 4.78
CA ASP A 186 -1.35 23.55 5.94
C ASP A 186 0.03 22.94 6.15
N CYS A 187 0.16 21.62 5.97
CA CYS A 187 1.44 20.93 5.97
C CYS A 187 2.36 21.41 4.82
N ARG A 188 1.82 21.47 3.63
CA ARG A 188 2.51 22.00 2.45
C ARG A 188 3.07 23.41 2.69
N ASN A 189 2.25 24.29 3.27
CA ASN A 189 2.65 25.66 3.57
C ASN A 189 3.75 25.71 4.64
N ALA A 190 3.63 24.90 5.71
CA ALA A 190 4.65 24.81 6.75
C ALA A 190 6.01 24.36 6.18
N ILE A 191 6.04 23.36 5.30
CA ILE A 191 7.27 22.90 4.63
C ILE A 191 7.85 24.01 3.75
N ALA A 192 7.02 24.65 2.90
CA ALA A 192 7.46 25.70 1.99
C ALA A 192 8.03 26.92 2.74
N GLU A 193 7.51 27.21 3.92
CA GLU A 193 7.92 28.34 4.77
C GLU A 193 8.95 27.97 5.81
N HIS A 194 9.45 26.72 5.82
CA HIS A 194 10.39 26.18 6.83
C HIS A 194 9.89 26.33 8.27
N LYS A 195 8.59 26.19 8.48
CA LYS A 195 7.93 26.24 9.80
C LYS A 195 7.82 24.83 10.40
N PRO A 196 7.62 24.72 11.73
CA PRO A 196 7.28 23.44 12.34
C PRO A 196 6.04 22.83 11.69
N LEU A 197 6.08 21.51 11.46
CA LEU A 197 4.96 20.81 10.86
C LEU A 197 3.76 20.81 11.81
N PRO A 198 2.55 21.14 11.33
CA PRO A 198 1.35 21.08 12.14
C PRO A 198 1.03 19.64 12.53
N ALA A 199 0.38 19.48 13.68
CA ALA A 199 -0.26 18.23 14.02
C ALA A 199 -1.56 18.10 13.22
N LEU A 200 -1.76 16.95 12.61
CA LEU A 200 -3.00 16.66 11.92
C LEU A 200 -4.14 16.40 12.91
N ARG A 201 -5.37 16.57 12.44
CA ARG A 201 -6.55 16.23 13.23
C ARG A 201 -6.57 14.73 13.50
N SER A 202 -6.54 14.36 14.77
CA SER A 202 -6.67 12.97 15.20
C SER A 202 -8.08 12.72 15.73
N ARG A 203 -8.53 11.47 15.64
CA ARG A 203 -9.78 11.04 16.30
C ARG A 203 -9.58 11.14 17.82
N PRO A 204 -10.64 11.43 18.60
CA PRO A 204 -10.53 11.47 20.05
C PRO A 204 -9.94 10.17 20.59
N GLY A 205 -8.86 10.30 21.40
CA GLY A 205 -8.16 9.17 22.01
C GLY A 205 -7.02 8.58 21.18
N GLN A 206 -6.79 9.06 19.96
CA GLN A 206 -5.64 8.65 19.16
C GLN A 206 -4.45 9.61 19.33
N PRO A 207 -3.20 9.12 19.16
CA PRO A 207 -2.02 9.98 19.15
C PRO A 207 -2.14 11.05 18.07
N GLN A 208 -1.64 12.25 18.36
CA GLN A 208 -1.49 13.26 17.33
C GLN A 208 -0.24 12.96 16.49
N HIS A 209 -0.40 12.96 15.18
CA HIS A 209 0.69 12.83 14.22
C HIS A 209 0.95 14.17 13.54
N THR A 210 2.20 14.43 13.21
CA THR A 210 2.54 15.49 12.27
C THR A 210 2.26 15.03 10.86
N CYS A 211 2.21 15.96 9.91
CA CYS A 211 2.04 15.62 8.48
C CYS A 211 3.02 14.56 7.98
N ALA A 212 4.30 14.69 8.35
CA ALA A 212 5.31 13.73 7.90
C ALA A 212 5.10 12.33 8.49
N GLN A 213 4.50 12.25 9.69
CA GLN A 213 4.15 10.98 10.33
C GLN A 213 2.83 10.39 9.79
N GLN A 214 2.03 11.18 9.08
CA GLN A 214 0.80 10.71 8.45
C GLN A 214 1.11 9.78 7.27
N PHE A 215 2.12 10.11 6.47
CA PHE A 215 2.55 9.25 5.38
C PHE A 215 3.06 7.93 5.95
N PHE A 216 2.51 6.85 5.45
CA PHE A 216 2.79 5.50 5.93
C PHE A 216 2.52 5.27 7.43
N ARG A 217 1.51 5.95 7.99
CA ARG A 217 1.13 5.83 9.40
C ARG A 217 0.89 4.38 9.85
N GLY A 218 0.47 3.53 8.95
CA GLY A 218 0.20 2.12 9.20
C GLY A 218 1.41 1.20 9.07
N LEU A 219 2.58 1.72 8.67
CA LEU A 219 3.71 0.87 8.37
C LEU A 219 4.58 0.63 9.59
N PRO A 220 4.92 -0.64 9.86
CA PRO A 220 5.84 -0.94 10.92
C PRO A 220 7.24 -0.45 10.51
N GLU A 221 7.70 0.64 11.15
CA GLU A 221 9.08 1.14 10.99
C GLU A 221 10.13 0.02 11.18
N ALA A 222 9.76 -1.02 11.94
CA ALA A 222 10.61 -2.17 12.22
C ALA A 222 10.83 -3.10 11.01
N GLU A 223 9.96 -3.07 10.00
CA GLU A 223 10.06 -3.95 8.82
C GLU A 223 10.86 -3.34 7.69
N TRP A 224 11.02 -2.03 7.68
CA TRP A 224 11.80 -1.33 6.67
C TRP A 224 13.26 -1.15 7.09
N SER A 225 14.14 -1.12 6.09
CA SER A 225 15.53 -0.75 6.34
C SER A 225 15.64 0.69 6.86
N PRO A 226 16.64 0.99 7.69
CA PRO A 226 16.91 2.37 8.12
C PRO A 226 17.07 3.35 6.96
N GLU A 227 17.59 2.88 5.81
CA GLU A 227 17.77 3.71 4.60
C GLU A 227 16.41 4.08 4.00
N LEU A 228 15.46 3.13 3.90
CA LEU A 228 14.12 3.42 3.39
C LEU A 228 13.34 4.33 4.34
N ASN A 229 13.34 4.04 5.65
CA ASN A 229 12.70 4.89 6.65
C ASN A 229 13.21 6.33 6.58
N ALA A 230 14.52 6.52 6.51
CA ALA A 230 15.13 7.85 6.41
C ALA A 230 14.71 8.57 5.12
N LYS A 231 14.62 7.84 3.99
CA LYS A 231 14.24 8.42 2.69
C LYS A 231 12.76 8.79 2.64
N VAL A 232 11.88 7.94 3.16
CA VAL A 232 10.44 8.23 3.27
C VAL A 232 10.21 9.49 4.09
N LEU A 233 10.86 9.59 5.26
CA LEU A 233 10.76 10.76 6.12
C LEU A 233 11.33 12.02 5.45
N GLU A 234 12.46 11.92 4.76
CA GLU A 234 13.04 13.02 3.98
C GLU A 234 12.06 13.55 2.92
N ILE A 235 11.46 12.65 2.14
CA ILE A 235 10.47 13.02 1.12
C ILE A 235 9.27 13.70 1.77
N ALA A 236 8.70 13.10 2.82
CA ALA A 236 7.56 13.67 3.55
C ALA A 236 7.84 15.05 4.16
N GLN A 237 9.09 15.33 4.55
CA GLN A 237 9.49 16.61 5.15
C GLN A 237 9.91 17.67 4.12
N THR A 238 10.12 17.31 2.86
CA THR A 238 10.72 18.23 1.87
C THR A 238 9.92 18.35 0.58
N LYS A 239 9.13 17.35 0.21
CA LYS A 239 8.44 17.32 -1.08
C LYS A 239 7.07 17.99 -1.02
N VAL A 240 7.04 19.30 -1.16
CA VAL A 240 5.85 20.16 -1.08
C VAL A 240 4.72 19.70 -2.00
N VAL A 241 5.05 19.33 -3.25
CA VAL A 241 4.08 18.97 -4.28
C VAL A 241 3.30 17.69 -3.98
N MET A 242 3.81 16.84 -3.10
CA MET A 242 3.15 15.61 -2.67
C MET A 242 1.85 15.93 -1.94
N TYR A 243 1.88 16.88 -1.04
CA TYR A 243 0.70 17.34 -0.30
C TYR A 243 -0.38 17.97 -1.18
N ASP A 244 0.03 18.70 -2.24
CA ASP A 244 -0.92 19.24 -3.21
C ASP A 244 -1.57 18.12 -4.03
N ALA A 245 -0.81 17.09 -4.40
CA ALA A 245 -1.32 15.94 -5.14
C ALA A 245 -2.33 15.14 -4.31
N ASP A 246 -1.97 14.77 -3.08
CA ASP A 246 -2.86 14.02 -2.19
C ASP A 246 -4.12 14.80 -1.83
N ALA A 247 -3.98 16.09 -1.52
CA ALA A 247 -5.14 16.96 -1.28
C ALA A 247 -6.08 17.00 -2.50
N SER A 248 -5.50 17.03 -3.72
CA SER A 248 -6.30 17.00 -4.94
C SER A 248 -6.96 15.66 -5.19
N GLU A 249 -6.30 14.53 -4.92
CA GLU A 249 -6.90 13.19 -5.00
C GLU A 249 -8.13 13.09 -4.08
N MET A 250 -8.00 13.50 -2.82
CA MET A 250 -9.11 13.51 -1.87
C MET A 250 -10.26 14.44 -2.28
N GLU A 251 -9.98 15.59 -2.88
CA GLU A 251 -11.00 16.52 -3.39
C GLU A 251 -11.77 15.95 -4.59
N GLN A 252 -11.19 15.01 -5.33
CA GLN A 252 -11.83 14.41 -6.51
C GLN A 252 -12.66 13.16 -6.19
N THR A 253 -12.65 12.65 -4.96
CA THR A 253 -13.35 11.41 -4.56
C THR A 253 -14.79 11.35 -5.08
N ALA A 254 -15.61 12.39 -4.83
CA ALA A 254 -16.99 12.41 -5.30
C ALA A 254 -17.12 12.39 -6.85
N ALA A 255 -16.15 12.96 -7.58
CA ALA A 255 -16.14 12.93 -9.04
C ALA A 255 -15.72 11.54 -9.56
N ASP A 256 -14.77 10.89 -8.90
CA ASP A 256 -14.29 9.56 -9.24
C ASP A 256 -15.34 8.49 -8.95
N GLU A 257 -16.04 8.58 -7.82
CA GLU A 257 -17.22 7.75 -7.52
C GLU A 257 -18.32 7.92 -8.57
N ALA A 258 -18.65 9.16 -8.91
CA ALA A 258 -19.65 9.43 -9.94
C ALA A 258 -19.24 8.84 -11.30
N TYR A 259 -17.95 8.90 -11.63
CA TYR A 259 -17.41 8.25 -12.83
C TYR A 259 -17.63 6.73 -12.77
N LEU A 260 -17.24 6.06 -11.69
CA LEU A 260 -17.39 4.60 -11.52
C LEU A 260 -18.86 4.18 -11.54
N GLN A 261 -19.77 4.97 -10.95
CA GLN A 261 -21.22 4.71 -11.00
C GLN A 261 -21.77 4.79 -12.43
N GLN A 262 -21.37 5.83 -13.19
CA GLN A 262 -21.90 6.08 -14.54
C GLN A 262 -21.35 5.10 -15.58
N HIS A 263 -20.10 4.62 -15.38
CA HIS A 263 -19.40 3.75 -16.34
C HIS A 263 -19.38 2.29 -15.88
N ARG A 264 -20.15 1.95 -14.85
CA ARG A 264 -20.18 0.61 -14.29
C ARG A 264 -20.57 -0.42 -15.34
N ARG A 265 -19.67 -1.36 -15.58
CA ARG A 265 -19.91 -2.49 -16.47
C ARG A 265 -19.34 -3.78 -15.91
N SER A 266 -19.80 -4.91 -16.45
CA SER A 266 -19.24 -6.20 -16.09
C SER A 266 -17.83 -6.39 -16.67
N PHE A 267 -16.93 -6.93 -15.87
CA PHE A 267 -15.62 -7.39 -16.32
C PHE A 267 -15.65 -8.83 -16.89
N GLY A 268 -16.85 -9.37 -17.13
CA GLY A 268 -17.06 -10.71 -17.68
C GLY A 268 -16.61 -11.80 -16.72
N SER A 269 -15.76 -12.72 -17.20
CA SER A 269 -15.19 -13.81 -16.40
C SER A 269 -13.79 -13.53 -15.88
N ARG A 270 -13.28 -12.31 -15.99
CA ARG A 270 -11.97 -11.93 -15.45
C ARG A 270 -11.95 -12.12 -13.95
N PRO A 271 -10.93 -12.80 -13.40
CA PRO A 271 -10.89 -13.06 -11.97
C PRO A 271 -10.74 -11.77 -11.16
N ILE A 272 -11.58 -11.63 -10.13
CA ILE A 272 -11.52 -10.55 -9.14
C ILE A 272 -11.42 -11.16 -7.75
N ARG A 273 -10.47 -10.71 -6.94
CA ARG A 273 -10.37 -11.05 -5.53
C ARG A 273 -10.47 -9.76 -4.72
N VAL A 274 -11.38 -9.76 -3.76
CA VAL A 274 -11.61 -8.63 -2.83
C VAL A 274 -11.14 -9.10 -1.48
N LEU A 275 -10.08 -8.48 -0.97
CA LEU A 275 -9.61 -8.70 0.38
C LEU A 275 -10.29 -7.69 1.30
N THR A 276 -10.79 -8.18 2.42
CA THR A 276 -11.50 -7.38 3.42
C THR A 276 -10.73 -7.47 4.71
N SER A 277 -10.27 -6.34 5.22
CA SER A 277 -9.50 -6.28 6.47
C SER A 277 -10.37 -6.65 7.69
N GLY A 278 -9.72 -7.09 8.76
CA GLY A 278 -10.41 -7.39 10.02
C GLY A 278 -10.75 -6.13 10.82
N ASN A 279 -10.12 -5.00 10.50
CA ASN A 279 -10.28 -3.72 11.18
C ASN A 279 -10.22 -2.57 10.19
N HIS A 280 -11.36 -2.22 9.60
CA HIS A 280 -11.43 -1.11 8.65
C HIS A 280 -11.14 0.25 9.31
N GLY A 281 -10.42 1.10 8.59
CA GLY A 281 -10.08 2.45 9.03
C GLY A 281 -9.16 2.51 10.24
N VAL A 282 -8.42 1.43 10.49
CA VAL A 282 -7.34 1.34 11.48
C VAL A 282 -6.04 1.14 10.70
N GLY A 283 -5.17 2.13 10.76
CA GLY A 283 -3.88 2.09 10.07
C GLY A 283 -2.83 1.22 10.76
N HIS A 284 -3.09 0.75 11.98
CA HIS A 284 -2.17 -0.04 12.78
C HIS A 284 -2.90 -1.13 13.57
N LEU A 285 -2.36 -2.34 13.60
CA LEU A 285 -2.90 -3.45 14.42
C LEU A 285 -2.97 -3.15 15.93
N GLU A 286 -2.09 -2.26 16.41
CA GLU A 286 -2.07 -1.84 17.82
C GLU A 286 -3.20 -0.85 18.16
N GLU A 287 -3.78 -0.20 17.15
CA GLU A 287 -4.92 0.67 17.33
C GLU A 287 -6.18 -0.17 17.56
N LYS A 288 -6.83 0.03 18.70
CA LYS A 288 -8.11 -0.60 18.93
C LYS A 288 -9.22 0.25 18.29
N PRO A 289 -10.01 -0.35 17.38
CA PRO A 289 -11.17 0.35 16.86
C PRO A 289 -12.11 0.74 18.01
N PRO A 290 -12.82 1.88 17.89
CA PRO A 290 -13.77 2.30 18.92
C PRO A 290 -14.89 1.26 19.08
N ASP A 291 -15.07 0.71 20.28
CA ASP A 291 -16.21 -0.17 20.59
C ASP A 291 -17.48 0.68 20.77
N THR A 292 -18.00 1.17 19.65
CA THR A 292 -19.21 1.98 19.61
C THR A 292 -20.19 1.45 18.55
N PRO A 293 -21.52 1.59 18.78
CA PRO A 293 -22.50 1.19 17.77
C PRO A 293 -22.31 1.86 16.41
N LYS A 294 -21.75 3.08 16.40
CA LYS A 294 -21.44 3.81 15.17
C LYS A 294 -20.30 3.13 14.41
N HIS A 295 -19.24 2.73 15.11
CA HIS A 295 -18.10 2.06 14.47
C HIS A 295 -18.50 0.66 13.97
N LEU A 296 -19.23 -0.11 14.76
CA LEU A 296 -19.73 -1.42 14.32
C LEU A 296 -20.61 -1.32 13.06
N LYS A 297 -21.42 -0.26 12.97
CA LYS A 297 -22.21 0.00 11.76
C LYS A 297 -21.30 0.34 10.57
N TYR A 298 -20.28 1.15 10.77
CA TYR A 298 -19.28 1.48 9.74
C TYR A 298 -18.60 0.21 9.22
N GLU A 299 -18.07 -0.63 10.10
CA GLU A 299 -17.46 -1.92 9.76
C GLU A 299 -18.41 -2.81 8.91
N GLN A 300 -19.67 -2.91 9.35
CA GLN A 300 -20.65 -3.70 8.63
C GLN A 300 -20.95 -3.15 7.23
N GLU A 301 -21.16 -1.84 7.10
CA GLU A 301 -21.49 -1.23 5.81
C GLU A 301 -20.31 -1.26 4.84
N THR A 302 -19.07 -1.03 5.32
CA THR A 302 -17.85 -1.14 4.51
C THR A 302 -17.67 -2.58 4.01
N THR A 303 -17.80 -3.58 4.89
CA THR A 303 -17.75 -4.99 4.48
C THR A 303 -18.79 -5.31 3.40
N LEU A 304 -20.03 -4.79 3.53
CA LEU A 304 -21.09 -4.99 2.54
C LEU A 304 -20.79 -4.24 1.23
N ALA A 305 -20.23 -3.04 1.29
CA ALA A 305 -19.81 -2.29 0.11
C ALA A 305 -18.72 -3.03 -0.68
N GLN A 306 -17.71 -3.54 0.02
CA GLN A 306 -16.67 -4.39 -0.58
C GLN A 306 -17.26 -5.67 -1.20
N ALA A 307 -18.24 -6.32 -0.53
CA ALA A 307 -18.94 -7.47 -1.10
C ALA A 307 -19.69 -7.14 -2.40
N ARG A 308 -20.13 -5.90 -2.59
CA ARG A 308 -20.78 -5.48 -3.84
C ARG A 308 -19.82 -5.46 -5.03
N CYS A 309 -18.49 -5.34 -4.79
CA CYS A 309 -17.49 -5.52 -5.84
C CYS A 309 -17.56 -6.89 -6.53
N LEU A 310 -18.13 -7.91 -5.85
CA LEU A 310 -18.32 -9.24 -6.44
C LEU A 310 -19.25 -9.23 -7.64
N THR A 311 -20.13 -8.22 -7.75
CA THR A 311 -21.04 -8.08 -8.90
C THR A 311 -20.34 -7.63 -10.18
N LEU A 312 -19.08 -7.21 -10.09
CA LEU A 312 -18.29 -6.75 -11.25
C LEU A 312 -17.85 -7.88 -12.16
N SER A 313 -17.75 -9.13 -11.66
CA SER A 313 -17.32 -10.28 -12.46
C SER A 313 -18.07 -11.54 -12.04
N SER A 314 -18.29 -12.46 -13.00
CA SER A 314 -18.79 -13.80 -12.70
C SER A 314 -17.75 -14.70 -12.02
N ASN A 315 -16.48 -14.30 -11.99
CA ASN A 315 -15.37 -15.00 -11.34
C ASN A 315 -14.78 -14.15 -10.21
N SER A 316 -15.60 -13.82 -9.23
CA SER A 316 -15.21 -12.99 -8.11
C SER A 316 -15.34 -13.74 -6.79
N LYS A 317 -14.49 -13.37 -5.81
CA LYS A 317 -14.46 -13.94 -4.47
C LYS A 317 -14.01 -12.89 -3.46
N GLN A 318 -14.68 -12.83 -2.31
CA GLN A 318 -14.24 -12.06 -1.14
C GLN A 318 -13.41 -12.96 -0.23
N ILE A 319 -12.32 -12.40 0.30
CA ILE A 319 -11.39 -13.06 1.20
C ILE A 319 -11.26 -12.18 2.44
N PHE A 320 -11.59 -12.75 3.60
CA PHE A 320 -11.51 -12.02 4.87
C PHE A 320 -10.16 -12.28 5.53
N THR A 321 -9.54 -11.21 6.01
CA THR A 321 -8.41 -11.26 6.91
C THR A 321 -8.89 -10.96 8.34
N HIS A 322 -8.33 -11.61 9.34
CA HIS A 322 -8.84 -11.51 10.70
C HIS A 322 -7.96 -10.67 11.61
N ASN A 323 -6.67 -10.57 11.25
CA ASN A 323 -5.65 -9.91 12.06
C ASN A 323 -4.92 -8.82 11.27
N SER A 324 -5.61 -8.16 10.36
CA SER A 324 -5.04 -7.05 9.60
C SER A 324 -5.74 -5.73 9.90
N SER A 325 -4.97 -4.66 9.80
CA SER A 325 -5.46 -3.31 9.53
C SER A 325 -5.83 -3.16 8.06
N GLU A 326 -6.07 -1.95 7.59
CA GLU A 326 -6.23 -1.63 6.16
C GLU A 326 -4.99 -1.97 5.31
N TYR A 327 -3.84 -2.21 5.94
CA TYR A 327 -2.58 -2.61 5.30
C TYR A 327 -2.39 -4.12 5.30
N ILE A 328 -3.25 -4.87 4.62
CA ILE A 328 -3.17 -6.34 4.52
C ILE A 328 -1.81 -6.79 3.96
N GLN A 329 -1.23 -6.00 3.05
CA GLN A 329 0.09 -6.25 2.45
C GLN A 329 1.24 -6.29 3.47
N PHE A 330 1.06 -5.72 4.66
CA PHE A 330 2.02 -5.77 5.75
C PHE A 330 1.62 -6.78 6.82
N ASP A 331 0.35 -6.75 7.23
CA ASP A 331 -0.12 -7.53 8.37
C ASP A 331 -0.33 -9.01 8.00
N GLU A 332 -0.90 -9.29 6.82
CA GLU A 332 -1.14 -10.63 6.30
C GLU A 332 -0.64 -10.79 4.85
N PRO A 333 0.65 -10.56 4.56
CA PRO A 333 1.20 -10.55 3.19
C PRO A 333 0.96 -11.84 2.42
N GLU A 334 0.91 -12.99 3.11
CA GLU A 334 0.62 -14.29 2.47
C GLU A 334 -0.78 -14.33 1.87
N THR A 335 -1.77 -13.72 2.54
CA THR A 335 -3.15 -13.67 2.06
C THR A 335 -3.22 -12.90 0.74
N LEU A 336 -2.58 -11.73 0.66
CA LEU A 336 -2.52 -10.95 -0.56
C LEU A 336 -1.74 -11.68 -1.68
N ILE A 337 -0.57 -12.24 -1.38
CA ILE A 337 0.25 -12.97 -2.36
C ILE A 337 -0.52 -14.16 -2.93
N ASN A 338 -1.24 -14.89 -2.10
CA ASN A 338 -2.05 -16.02 -2.53
C ASN A 338 -3.24 -15.57 -3.41
N ALA A 339 -3.88 -14.45 -3.08
CA ALA A 339 -4.94 -13.88 -3.92
C ALA A 339 -4.41 -13.46 -5.30
N VAL A 340 -3.26 -12.80 -5.35
CA VAL A 340 -2.59 -12.44 -6.61
C VAL A 340 -2.22 -13.69 -7.41
N ARG A 341 -1.72 -14.74 -6.75
CA ARG A 341 -1.39 -16.01 -7.41
C ARG A 341 -2.63 -16.69 -7.98
N GLU A 342 -3.73 -16.73 -7.23
CA GLU A 342 -5.00 -17.29 -7.70
C GLU A 342 -5.50 -16.55 -8.95
N VAL A 343 -5.46 -15.21 -8.95
CA VAL A 343 -5.82 -14.40 -10.11
C VAL A 343 -4.89 -14.68 -11.29
N TYR A 344 -3.59 -14.80 -11.06
CA TYR A 344 -2.59 -15.09 -12.09
C TYR A 344 -2.84 -16.45 -12.78
N ASP A 345 -3.06 -17.49 -11.99
CA ASP A 345 -3.27 -18.84 -12.50
C ASP A 345 -4.58 -18.93 -13.30
N LEU A 346 -5.65 -18.29 -12.81
CA LEU A 346 -6.93 -18.21 -13.51
C LEU A 346 -6.84 -17.40 -14.82
N ALA A 347 -6.15 -16.26 -14.80
CA ALA A 347 -5.96 -15.41 -15.98
C ALA A 347 -5.20 -16.14 -17.09
N ARG A 348 -4.17 -16.92 -16.73
CA ARG A 348 -3.44 -17.75 -17.69
C ARG A 348 -4.30 -18.85 -18.30
N SER A 349 -5.10 -19.54 -17.48
CA SER A 349 -6.01 -20.57 -17.96
C SER A 349 -7.02 -20.03 -18.98
N LEU A 350 -7.50 -18.80 -18.79
CA LEU A 350 -8.41 -18.12 -19.71
C LEU A 350 -7.75 -17.70 -21.03
N SER A 351 -6.43 -17.50 -21.05
CA SER A 351 -5.68 -17.12 -22.25
C SER A 351 -5.23 -18.31 -23.12
N GLU A 352 -5.23 -19.52 -22.56
CA GLU A 352 -4.79 -20.76 -23.22
C GLU A 352 -5.98 -21.58 -23.84
N GLY A 353 -7.22 -21.22 -23.51
CA GLY A 353 -8.47 -21.86 -23.99
C GLY A 353 -9.22 -20.98 -24.96
#